data_400f6a0d7f1be13a999b4e0c0aad1b56
#
_entry.id   400f6a0d7f1be13a999b4e0c0aad1b56
#
_cell.length_a   1.000
_cell.length_b   1.000
_cell.length_c   1.000
_cell.angle_alpha   90.00
_cell.angle_beta   90.00
_cell.angle_gamma   90.00
#
_symmetry.space_group_name_H-M   'P 1'
#
loop_
_entity.id
_entity.type
_entity.pdbx_description
1 polymer ?
#
loop_
_entity_poly.entity_id
_entity_poly.type
_entity_poly.pdbx_seq_one_letter_code
_entity_poly.pdbx_strand_id
1 'polypeptide(L)'
;MTTVHPEPSGRVVAEPRWLTPAQQRAWRAYMDGHQRLMTALNRQLQRDSDLTVAEYRILVLLSEAPDRSLRMSELADGVLSSRSKLTHQIRRLEAQKMVRRNTCLEDGRGVLAELTDEGLRRLQTAAPGHVEAVRRNFIDLLAPAQLEVIADVFGRVDEEIGKHSG
;
A
#
# COMPACT_ATOMS: atom_id res chain seq x y z
N MET A 1 -22.33 62.43 2.69
CA MET A 1 -22.01 61.14 3.35
C MET A 1 -21.68 60.15 2.25
N THR A 2 -20.40 59.95 1.99
CA THR A 2 -19.91 59.11 0.89
C THR A 2 -19.55 57.76 1.50
N THR A 3 -20.31 56.72 1.16
CA THR A 3 -20.10 55.34 1.64
C THR A 3 -18.95 54.75 0.85
N VAL A 4 -17.82 54.54 1.52
CA VAL A 4 -16.66 53.80 0.99
C VAL A 4 -16.95 52.30 1.13
N HIS A 5 -17.19 51.62 0.02
CA HIS A 5 -17.19 50.16 0.00
C HIS A 5 -15.75 49.65 0.05
N PRO A 6 -15.39 48.70 0.96
CA PRO A 6 -14.11 48.08 0.91
C PRO A 6 -14.02 47.15 -0.31
N GLU A 7 -12.99 47.36 -1.11
CA GLU A 7 -12.61 46.49 -2.21
C GLU A 7 -12.32 45.07 -1.66
N PRO A 8 -12.74 43.98 -2.33
CA PRO A 8 -12.40 42.63 -1.91
C PRO A 8 -10.90 42.41 -2.12
N SER A 9 -10.22 42.16 -1.04
CA SER A 9 -8.81 41.75 -1.05
C SER A 9 -8.59 40.56 -1.96
N GLY A 10 -8.14 40.80 -3.19
CA GLY A 10 -7.79 39.79 -4.15
C GLY A 10 -6.65 38.93 -3.60
N ARG A 11 -6.95 37.71 -3.16
CA ARG A 11 -5.92 36.68 -2.97
C ARG A 11 -5.25 36.50 -4.32
N VAL A 12 -4.01 36.96 -4.45
CA VAL A 12 -3.15 36.61 -5.59
C VAL A 12 -2.92 35.09 -5.48
N VAL A 13 -3.71 34.33 -6.22
CA VAL A 13 -3.49 32.89 -6.38
C VAL A 13 -2.24 32.80 -7.27
N ALA A 14 -1.12 32.38 -6.69
CA ALA A 14 0.10 32.13 -7.44
C ALA A 14 -0.21 31.17 -8.62
N GLU A 15 0.25 31.49 -9.80
CA GLU A 15 0.07 30.61 -10.96
C GLU A 15 0.61 29.22 -10.68
N PRO A 16 -0.15 28.15 -11.03
CA PRO A 16 0.29 26.78 -10.81
C PRO A 16 1.61 26.47 -11.51
N ARG A 17 2.52 25.83 -10.83
CA ARG A 17 3.76 25.31 -11.44
C ARG A 17 3.43 24.09 -12.30
N TRP A 18 3.06 24.32 -13.55
CA TRP A 18 2.73 23.24 -14.49
C TRP A 18 3.95 22.34 -14.78
N LEU A 19 3.66 21.05 -15.01
CA LEU A 19 4.68 20.08 -15.40
C LEU A 19 5.18 20.38 -16.81
N THR A 20 6.47 20.29 -17.01
CA THR A 20 7.07 20.31 -18.36
C THR A 20 6.64 19.07 -19.16
N PRO A 21 6.75 19.07 -20.50
CA PRO A 21 6.42 17.90 -21.32
C PRO A 21 7.18 16.63 -20.92
N ALA A 22 8.43 16.76 -20.49
CA ALA A 22 9.25 15.63 -20.01
C ALA A 22 8.70 15.07 -18.69
N GLN A 23 8.37 15.94 -17.73
CA GLN A 23 7.76 15.55 -16.45
C GLN A 23 6.40 14.90 -16.64
N GLN A 24 5.57 15.43 -17.57
CA GLN A 24 4.27 14.81 -17.90
C GLN A 24 4.43 13.40 -18.48
N ARG A 25 5.40 13.20 -19.38
CA ARG A 25 5.67 11.86 -19.92
C ARG A 25 6.08 10.88 -18.83
N ALA A 26 6.99 11.28 -17.95
CA ALA A 26 7.46 10.44 -16.83
C ALA A 26 6.29 10.10 -15.88
N TRP A 27 5.49 11.10 -15.51
CA TRP A 27 4.33 10.91 -14.64
C TRP A 27 3.29 9.94 -15.25
N ARG A 28 2.94 10.11 -16.52
CA ARG A 28 1.99 9.22 -17.22
C ARG A 28 2.54 7.80 -17.33
N ALA A 29 3.80 7.65 -17.71
CA ALA A 29 4.46 6.33 -17.79
C ALA A 29 4.44 5.60 -16.45
N TYR A 30 4.71 6.31 -15.35
CA TYR A 30 4.59 5.77 -14.00
C TYR A 30 3.16 5.33 -13.69
N MET A 31 2.16 6.20 -13.88
CA MET A 31 0.77 5.90 -13.55
C MET A 31 0.24 4.70 -14.32
N ASP A 32 0.47 4.68 -15.65
CA ASP A 32 0.00 3.59 -16.52
C ASP A 32 0.73 2.29 -16.22
N GLY A 33 2.06 2.35 -16.06
CA GLY A 33 2.89 1.19 -15.75
C GLY A 33 2.53 0.57 -14.40
N HIS A 34 2.41 1.39 -13.36
CA HIS A 34 1.99 0.97 -12.03
C HIS A 34 0.61 0.28 -12.06
N GLN A 35 -0.38 0.90 -12.70
CA GLN A 35 -1.73 0.36 -12.79
C GLN A 35 -1.75 -1.00 -13.49
N ARG A 36 -1.02 -1.15 -14.61
CA ARG A 36 -0.93 -2.41 -15.36
C ARG A 36 -0.22 -3.50 -14.56
N LEU A 37 0.89 -3.15 -13.89
CA LEU A 37 1.64 -4.07 -13.02
C LEU A 37 0.75 -4.60 -11.89
N MET A 38 0.10 -3.71 -11.13
CA MET A 38 -0.77 -4.10 -10.03
C MET A 38 -1.94 -4.96 -10.50
N THR A 39 -2.51 -4.65 -11.67
CA THR A 39 -3.57 -5.46 -12.28
C THR A 39 -3.07 -6.87 -12.62
N ALA A 40 -1.88 -7.01 -13.20
CA ALA A 40 -1.30 -8.31 -13.56
C ALA A 40 -0.99 -9.16 -12.33
N LEU A 41 -0.37 -8.57 -11.29
CA LEU A 41 -0.06 -9.26 -10.04
C LEU A 41 -1.33 -9.67 -9.29
N ASN A 42 -2.34 -8.80 -9.26
CA ASN A 42 -3.61 -9.12 -8.63
C ASN A 42 -4.33 -10.28 -9.33
N ARG A 43 -4.34 -10.31 -10.67
CA ARG A 43 -4.89 -11.42 -11.46
C ARG A 43 -4.15 -12.73 -11.19
N GLN A 44 -2.84 -12.69 -11.07
CA GLN A 44 -2.04 -13.88 -10.75
C GLN A 44 -2.42 -14.43 -9.37
N LEU A 45 -2.40 -13.61 -8.31
CA LEU A 45 -2.74 -14.05 -6.95
C LEU A 45 -4.18 -14.55 -6.83
N GLN A 46 -5.13 -13.87 -7.47
CA GLN A 46 -6.53 -14.30 -7.50
C GLN A 46 -6.70 -15.69 -8.14
N ARG A 47 -6.07 -15.90 -9.28
CA ARG A 47 -6.18 -17.18 -10.01
C ARG A 47 -5.52 -18.34 -9.24
N ASP A 48 -4.34 -18.08 -8.67
CA ASP A 48 -3.47 -19.14 -8.15
C ASP A 48 -3.71 -19.43 -6.65
N SER A 49 -4.26 -18.45 -5.90
CA SER A 49 -4.32 -18.51 -4.43
C SER A 49 -5.61 -17.94 -3.83
N ASP A 50 -6.52 -17.41 -4.63
CA ASP A 50 -7.72 -16.66 -4.19
C ASP A 50 -7.38 -15.50 -3.22
N LEU A 51 -6.26 -14.81 -3.47
CA LEU A 51 -5.79 -13.65 -2.73
C LEU A 51 -5.73 -12.41 -3.61
N THR A 52 -5.99 -11.24 -3.05
CA THR A 52 -5.60 -9.96 -3.63
C THR A 52 -4.15 -9.62 -3.24
N VAL A 53 -3.50 -8.72 -4.00
CA VAL A 53 -2.17 -8.18 -3.62
C VAL A 53 -2.20 -7.58 -2.22
N ALA A 54 -3.28 -6.88 -1.87
CA ALA A 54 -3.42 -6.27 -0.56
C ALA A 54 -3.53 -7.32 0.57
N GLU A 55 -4.29 -8.39 0.37
CA GLU A 55 -4.38 -9.50 1.31
C GLU A 55 -3.06 -10.25 1.45
N TYR A 56 -2.38 -10.51 0.33
CA TYR A 56 -1.05 -11.10 0.34
C TYR A 56 -0.07 -10.25 1.18
N ARG A 57 -0.04 -8.92 0.98
CA ARG A 57 0.79 -8.00 1.77
C ARG A 57 0.47 -8.04 3.26
N ILE A 58 -0.81 -8.14 3.65
CA ILE A 58 -1.23 -8.33 5.04
C ILE A 58 -0.60 -9.61 5.62
N LEU A 59 -0.71 -10.74 4.91
CA LEU A 59 -0.15 -12.00 5.37
C LEU A 59 1.37 -11.93 5.50
N VAL A 60 2.07 -11.26 4.57
CA VAL A 60 3.53 -11.03 4.65
C VAL A 60 3.88 -10.26 5.92
N LEU A 61 3.25 -9.10 6.16
CA LEU A 61 3.55 -8.27 7.34
C LEU A 61 3.29 -9.02 8.65
N LEU A 62 2.19 -9.78 8.72
CA LEU A 62 1.92 -10.60 9.89
C LEU A 62 2.94 -11.74 10.05
N SER A 63 3.43 -12.34 8.96
CA SER A 63 4.43 -13.40 9.03
C SER A 63 5.80 -12.94 9.51
N GLU A 64 6.13 -11.67 9.31
CA GLU A 64 7.38 -11.02 9.71
C GLU A 64 7.31 -10.40 11.10
N ALA A 65 6.11 -10.21 11.64
CA ALA A 65 5.89 -9.62 12.96
C ALA A 65 6.22 -10.59 14.11
N PRO A 66 6.62 -10.07 15.29
CA PRO A 66 6.74 -10.88 16.50
C PRO A 66 5.43 -11.64 16.77
N ASP A 67 5.55 -12.92 17.12
CA ASP A 67 4.43 -13.82 17.38
C ASP A 67 3.37 -13.84 16.25
N ARG A 68 3.75 -13.41 15.03
CA ARG A 68 2.89 -13.29 13.84
C ARG A 68 1.63 -12.45 14.10
N SER A 69 1.77 -11.40 14.90
CA SER A 69 0.66 -10.60 15.38
C SER A 69 0.98 -9.10 15.34
N LEU A 70 0.03 -8.29 14.90
CA LEU A 70 0.11 -6.82 14.87
C LEU A 70 -1.20 -6.19 15.34
N ARG A 71 -1.10 -5.01 15.95
CA ARG A 71 -2.28 -4.17 16.20
C ARG A 71 -2.91 -3.76 14.85
N MET A 72 -4.23 -3.68 14.81
CA MET A 72 -4.95 -3.26 13.58
C MET A 72 -4.51 -1.87 13.09
N SER A 73 -4.09 -0.95 13.99
CA SER A 73 -3.54 0.35 13.62
C SER A 73 -2.18 0.21 12.92
N GLU A 74 -1.24 -0.54 13.51
CA GLU A 74 0.10 -0.79 12.95
C GLU A 74 0.00 -1.50 11.60
N LEU A 75 -0.92 -2.46 11.49
CA LEU A 75 -1.16 -3.16 10.24
C LEU A 75 -1.73 -2.22 9.16
N ALA A 76 -2.63 -1.29 9.52
CA ALA A 76 -3.16 -0.30 8.58
C ALA A 76 -2.06 0.62 8.02
N ASP A 77 -1.17 1.06 8.89
CA ASP A 77 -0.02 1.88 8.53
C ASP A 77 0.96 1.09 7.63
N GLY A 78 1.26 -0.16 8.00
CA GLY A 78 2.17 -1.02 7.22
C GLY A 78 1.65 -1.40 5.83
N VAL A 79 0.34 -1.56 5.64
CA VAL A 79 -0.25 -1.83 4.31
C VAL A 79 -0.62 -0.56 3.54
N LEU A 80 -0.41 0.63 4.12
CA LEU A 80 -0.79 1.92 3.53
C LEU A 80 -2.28 1.95 3.13
N SER A 81 -3.16 1.44 4.01
CA SER A 81 -4.59 1.28 3.74
C SER A 81 -5.44 2.01 4.77
N SER A 82 -6.60 2.51 4.35
CA SER A 82 -7.56 3.04 5.31
C SER A 82 -8.05 1.94 6.26
N ARG A 83 -8.36 2.32 7.50
CA ARG A 83 -8.90 1.39 8.52
C ARG A 83 -10.13 0.61 8.03
N SER A 84 -10.99 1.26 7.26
CA SER A 84 -12.19 0.64 6.69
C SER A 84 -11.84 -0.45 5.67
N LYS A 85 -10.91 -0.17 4.74
CA LYS A 85 -10.44 -1.15 3.75
C LYS A 85 -9.75 -2.33 4.42
N LEU A 86 -8.86 -2.05 5.39
CA LEU A 86 -8.20 -3.10 6.16
C LEU A 86 -9.21 -4.00 6.89
N THR A 87 -10.21 -3.42 7.56
CA THR A 87 -11.26 -4.19 8.25
C THR A 87 -11.98 -5.14 7.31
N HIS A 88 -12.27 -4.70 6.08
CA HIS A 88 -12.90 -5.57 5.08
C HIS A 88 -11.97 -6.72 4.65
N GLN A 89 -10.69 -6.42 4.40
CA GLN A 89 -9.69 -7.43 4.02
C GLN A 89 -9.48 -8.47 5.13
N ILE A 90 -9.36 -8.03 6.38
CA ILE A 90 -9.22 -8.92 7.54
C ILE A 90 -10.44 -9.82 7.70
N ARG A 91 -11.67 -9.30 7.54
CA ARG A 91 -12.89 -10.14 7.59
C ARG A 91 -12.87 -11.25 6.53
N ARG A 92 -12.39 -10.95 5.32
CA ARG A 92 -12.26 -11.95 4.26
C ARG A 92 -11.20 -13.01 4.61
N LEU A 93 -10.05 -12.60 5.13
CA LEU A 93 -9.00 -13.51 5.59
C LEU A 93 -9.44 -14.36 6.79
N GLU A 94 -10.24 -13.80 7.71
CA GLU A 94 -10.86 -14.57 8.80
C GLU A 94 -11.84 -15.63 8.29
N ALA A 95 -12.70 -15.27 7.33
CA ALA A 95 -13.63 -16.22 6.73
C ALA A 95 -12.89 -17.39 6.07
N GLN A 96 -11.68 -17.17 5.57
CA GLN A 96 -10.80 -18.19 5.01
C GLN A 96 -9.87 -18.84 6.05
N LYS A 97 -10.03 -18.51 7.34
CA LYS A 97 -9.24 -19.02 8.48
C LYS A 97 -7.74 -18.71 8.41
N MET A 98 -7.32 -17.74 7.60
CA MET A 98 -5.92 -17.37 7.48
C MET A 98 -5.45 -16.40 8.55
N VAL A 99 -6.36 -15.61 9.08
CA VAL A 99 -6.11 -14.62 10.14
C VAL A 99 -7.19 -14.80 11.22
N ARG A 100 -6.87 -14.47 12.47
CA ARG A 100 -7.86 -14.32 13.56
C ARG A 100 -7.67 -12.97 14.24
N ARG A 101 -8.74 -12.40 14.77
CA ARG A 101 -8.67 -11.21 15.62
C ARG A 101 -8.79 -11.59 17.09
N ASN A 102 -7.90 -11.01 17.89
CA ASN A 102 -7.90 -11.17 19.34
C ASN A 102 -7.98 -9.79 19.99
N THR A 103 -8.62 -9.71 21.16
CA THR A 103 -8.58 -8.51 21.98
C THR A 103 -7.22 -8.46 22.69
N CYS A 104 -6.57 -7.30 22.68
CA CYS A 104 -5.33 -7.12 23.42
C CYS A 104 -5.60 -7.20 24.92
N LEU A 105 -4.95 -8.13 25.60
CA LEU A 105 -5.15 -8.35 27.04
C LEU A 105 -4.53 -7.24 27.91
N GLU A 106 -3.52 -6.52 27.39
CA GLU A 106 -2.76 -5.54 28.18
C GLU A 106 -3.48 -4.20 28.35
N ASP A 107 -4.26 -3.75 27.36
CA ASP A 107 -4.96 -2.46 27.46
C ASP A 107 -6.47 -2.51 27.18
N GLY A 108 -7.02 -3.68 26.88
CA GLY A 108 -8.46 -3.93 26.69
C GLY A 108 -9.15 -3.16 25.55
N ARG A 109 -8.41 -2.29 24.85
CA ARG A 109 -8.94 -1.39 23.80
C ARG A 109 -8.39 -1.67 22.41
N GLY A 110 -7.33 -2.45 22.30
CA GLY A 110 -6.70 -2.81 21.05
C GLY A 110 -7.23 -4.12 20.48
N VAL A 111 -7.33 -4.19 19.15
CA VAL A 111 -7.59 -5.43 18.41
C VAL A 111 -6.31 -5.83 17.70
N LEU A 112 -5.86 -7.05 17.95
CA LEU A 112 -4.74 -7.70 17.27
C LEU A 112 -5.25 -8.51 16.09
N ALA A 113 -4.54 -8.46 14.96
CA ALA A 113 -4.66 -9.45 13.89
C ALA A 113 -3.49 -10.42 14.00
N GLU A 114 -3.77 -11.71 13.97
CA GLU A 114 -2.79 -12.77 14.12
C GLU A 114 -2.87 -13.73 12.94
N LEU A 115 -1.72 -14.06 12.35
CA LEU A 115 -1.61 -15.04 11.27
C LEU A 115 -1.74 -16.46 11.85
N THR A 116 -2.65 -17.23 11.33
CA THR A 116 -2.82 -18.64 11.70
C THR A 116 -1.80 -19.53 10.98
N ASP A 117 -1.64 -20.77 11.40
CA ASP A 117 -0.82 -21.75 10.68
C ASP A 117 -1.36 -22.01 9.26
N GLU A 118 -2.69 -22.00 9.09
CA GLU A 118 -3.30 -22.08 7.75
C GLU A 118 -2.92 -20.86 6.89
N GLY A 119 -2.97 -19.66 7.47
CA GLY A 119 -2.55 -18.45 6.79
C GLY A 119 -1.09 -18.49 6.36
N LEU A 120 -0.20 -18.94 7.25
CA LEU A 120 1.22 -19.11 6.92
C LEU A 120 1.43 -20.13 5.80
N ARG A 121 0.78 -21.28 5.88
CA ARG A 121 0.86 -22.32 4.85
C ARG A 121 0.39 -21.80 3.48
N ARG A 122 -0.72 -21.06 3.45
CA ARG A 122 -1.27 -20.45 2.23
C ARG A 122 -0.32 -19.39 1.65
N LEU A 123 0.26 -18.55 2.51
CA LEU A 123 1.29 -17.58 2.12
C LEU A 123 2.50 -18.26 1.48
N GLN A 124 3.05 -19.29 2.15
CA GLN A 124 4.20 -20.05 1.64
C GLN A 124 3.91 -20.73 0.30
N THR A 125 2.70 -21.23 0.11
CA THR A 125 2.27 -21.84 -1.16
C THR A 125 2.14 -20.80 -2.27
N ALA A 126 1.64 -19.59 -1.97
CA ALA A 126 1.46 -18.52 -2.94
C ALA A 126 2.77 -17.81 -3.33
N ALA A 127 3.74 -17.74 -2.40
CA ALA A 127 4.94 -16.93 -2.55
C ALA A 127 5.78 -17.25 -3.81
N PRO A 128 6.09 -18.51 -4.17
CA PRO A 128 6.91 -18.79 -5.35
C PRO A 128 6.28 -18.26 -6.64
N GLY A 129 4.99 -18.49 -6.86
CA GLY A 129 4.28 -18.01 -8.04
C GLY A 129 4.17 -16.49 -8.08
N HIS A 130 4.00 -15.85 -6.93
CA HIS A 130 3.96 -14.40 -6.85
C HIS A 130 5.32 -13.76 -7.12
N VAL A 131 6.39 -14.29 -6.54
CA VAL A 131 7.77 -13.82 -6.79
C VAL A 131 8.11 -13.95 -8.28
N GLU A 132 7.79 -15.07 -8.91
CA GLU A 132 8.00 -15.26 -10.36
C GLU A 132 7.22 -14.23 -11.18
N ALA A 133 5.98 -13.92 -10.81
CA ALA A 133 5.19 -12.89 -11.48
C ALA A 133 5.81 -11.48 -11.29
N VAL A 134 6.30 -11.14 -10.10
CA VAL A 134 7.00 -9.88 -9.82
C VAL A 134 8.28 -9.79 -10.66
N ARG A 135 9.08 -10.86 -10.69
CA ARG A 135 10.30 -10.90 -11.51
C ARG A 135 10.00 -10.64 -12.97
N ARG A 136 9.16 -11.46 -13.58
CA ARG A 136 8.83 -11.38 -15.00
C ARG A 136 8.22 -10.05 -15.44
N ASN A 137 7.35 -9.46 -14.60
CA ASN A 137 6.62 -8.25 -14.98
C ASN A 137 7.30 -6.95 -14.56
N PHE A 138 8.34 -7.02 -13.71
CA PHE A 138 9.00 -5.83 -13.20
C PHE A 138 10.52 -6.00 -13.04
N ILE A 139 11.00 -6.89 -12.16
CA ILE A 139 12.41 -6.96 -11.78
C ILE A 139 13.33 -7.26 -12.98
N ASP A 140 12.97 -8.25 -13.77
CA ASP A 140 13.81 -8.73 -14.89
C ASP A 140 13.78 -7.77 -16.12
N LEU A 141 12.93 -6.72 -16.07
CA LEU A 141 12.91 -5.66 -17.07
C LEU A 141 13.90 -4.52 -16.77
N LEU A 142 14.56 -4.55 -15.61
CA LEU A 142 15.37 -3.45 -15.10
C LEU A 142 16.82 -3.88 -14.90
N ALA A 143 17.73 -2.98 -15.28
CA ALA A 143 19.14 -3.11 -14.89
C ALA A 143 19.30 -2.84 -13.38
N PRO A 144 20.34 -3.42 -12.70
CA PRO A 144 20.55 -3.22 -11.27
C PRO A 144 20.57 -1.74 -10.85
N ALA A 145 21.23 -0.86 -11.60
CA ALA A 145 21.26 0.57 -11.33
C ALA A 145 19.87 1.25 -11.40
N GLN A 146 18.96 0.73 -12.21
CA GLN A 146 17.59 1.24 -12.28
C GLN A 146 16.77 0.83 -11.05
N LEU A 147 17.01 -0.35 -10.50
CA LEU A 147 16.39 -0.80 -9.26
C LEU A 147 16.82 0.10 -8.08
N GLU A 148 18.10 0.46 -8.00
CA GLU A 148 18.61 1.39 -6.98
C GLU A 148 17.95 2.77 -7.09
N VAL A 149 17.84 3.30 -8.32
CA VAL A 149 17.15 4.58 -8.57
C VAL A 149 15.67 4.52 -8.13
N ILE A 150 14.98 3.43 -8.44
CA ILE A 150 13.58 3.25 -8.03
C ILE A 150 13.47 3.21 -6.50
N ALA A 151 14.33 2.46 -5.83
CA ALA A 151 14.34 2.37 -4.37
C ALA A 151 14.58 3.74 -3.72
N ASP A 152 15.56 4.52 -4.20
CA ASP A 152 15.85 5.88 -3.72
C ASP A 152 14.68 6.85 -3.98
N VAL A 153 14.13 6.86 -5.20
CA VAL A 153 13.03 7.76 -5.54
C VAL A 153 11.78 7.48 -4.71
N PHE A 154 11.38 6.22 -4.60
CA PHE A 154 10.18 5.86 -3.82
C PHE A 154 10.38 5.97 -2.32
N GLY A 155 11.60 5.75 -1.80
CA GLY A 155 11.94 6.05 -0.42
C GLY A 155 11.72 7.53 -0.09
N ARG A 156 12.20 8.45 -0.94
CA ARG A 156 11.98 9.90 -0.79
C ARG A 156 10.51 10.30 -0.89
N VAL A 157 9.74 9.66 -1.78
CA VAL A 157 8.30 9.92 -1.91
C VAL A 157 7.57 9.50 -0.63
N ASP A 158 7.91 8.35 -0.08
CA ASP A 158 7.30 7.83 1.17
C ASP A 158 7.60 8.74 2.36
N GLU A 159 8.87 9.14 2.53
CA GLU A 159 9.28 10.09 3.57
C GLU A 159 8.55 11.43 3.48
N GLU A 160 8.40 11.98 2.27
CA GLU A 160 7.78 13.29 2.08
C GLU A 160 6.26 13.25 2.35
N ILE A 161 5.58 12.20 1.87
CA ILE A 161 4.15 12.02 2.11
C ILE A 161 3.89 11.68 3.58
N GLY A 162 4.74 10.85 4.18
CA GLY A 162 4.64 10.46 5.60
C GLY A 162 4.70 11.65 6.56
N LYS A 163 5.53 12.65 6.28
CA LYS A 163 5.61 13.90 7.06
C LYS A 163 4.31 14.71 7.10
N HIS A 164 3.44 14.57 6.10
CA HIS A 164 2.18 15.33 5.97
C HIS A 164 0.95 14.55 6.46
N SER A 165 1.13 13.30 6.89
CA SER A 165 0.04 12.39 7.31
C SER A 165 -0.07 12.23 8.83
N GLY A 166 0.76 12.97 9.60
CA GLY A 166 0.81 12.98 11.07
C GLY A 166 -0.05 14.05 11.73
#